data_c079aca7fad5a107cf0a57849579b419
#
_entry.id   c079aca7fad5a107cf0a57849579b419
#
_cell.length_a   1.000
_cell.length_b   1.000
_cell.length_c   1.000
_cell.angle_alpha   90.00
_cell.angle_beta   90.00
_cell.angle_gamma   90.00
#
_symmetry.space_group_name_H-M   'P 1'
#
loop_
_entity.id
_entity.type
_entity.pdbx_description
1 polymer ?
#
loop_
_entity_poly.entity_id
_entity_poly.type
_entity_poly.pdbx_seq_one_letter_code
_entity_poly.pdbx_strand_id
1 'polypeptide(L)'
;FVNATPDGKVYYSASTKKGHAGVEGTPAENYQGILVHDHELTFYNYGSDHQECLAHVLRYLKDSMQNEANLTWSTKMHRFIQEIIHYRNSIEPGSVIDEAKLKEIEQKYTDLLKTARDKYDYEPPTQYYMNGYNLYKRMGKNMANHLLFLHNFKVPATNNEAERLLRGYKRKQAQAVSFRSFESIEN
;
A
#
# COMPACT_ATOMS: atom_id res chain seq x y z
N PHE A 1 -5.71 -15.03 -3.97
CA PHE A 1 -4.44 -14.29 -3.89
C PHE A 1 -3.74 -14.26 -5.23
N VAL A 2 -2.95 -13.24 -5.48
CA VAL A 2 -1.96 -13.21 -6.55
C VAL A 2 -0.64 -12.74 -5.96
N ASN A 3 0.40 -13.52 -6.18
CA ASN A 3 1.76 -13.15 -5.85
C ASN A 3 2.52 -12.93 -7.16
N ALA A 4 3.21 -11.83 -7.29
CA ALA A 4 4.00 -11.50 -8.48
C ALA A 4 5.40 -11.02 -8.05
N THR A 5 6.40 -11.41 -8.82
CA THR A 5 7.79 -10.99 -8.62
C THR A 5 8.20 -10.00 -9.70
N PRO A 6 9.19 -9.12 -9.44
CA PRO A 6 9.68 -8.17 -10.45
C PRO A 6 10.23 -8.81 -11.72
N ASP A 7 10.68 -10.07 -11.66
CA ASP A 7 11.15 -10.85 -12.80
C ASP A 7 10.02 -11.54 -13.59
N GLY A 8 8.76 -11.21 -13.30
CA GLY A 8 7.60 -11.63 -14.06
C GLY A 8 7.01 -12.99 -13.68
N LYS A 9 7.47 -13.62 -12.60
CA LYS A 9 6.84 -14.85 -12.10
C LYS A 9 5.53 -14.49 -11.41
N VAL A 10 4.49 -15.25 -11.67
CA VAL A 10 3.15 -15.02 -11.11
C VAL A 10 2.59 -16.33 -10.57
N TYR A 11 2.09 -16.27 -9.36
CA TYR A 11 1.38 -17.36 -8.71
C TYR A 11 -0.04 -16.91 -8.35
N TYR A 12 -1.02 -17.67 -8.78
CA TYR A 12 -2.43 -17.48 -8.43
C TYR A 12 -2.84 -18.56 -7.45
N SER A 13 -3.55 -18.18 -6.41
CA SER A 13 -4.20 -19.12 -5.50
C SER A 13 -5.60 -18.66 -5.13
N ALA A 14 -6.48 -19.62 -4.96
CA ALA A 14 -7.81 -19.42 -4.44
C ALA A 14 -7.87 -19.99 -3.02
N SER A 15 -8.53 -19.29 -2.11
CA SER A 15 -8.78 -19.76 -0.76
C SER A 15 -10.18 -19.32 -0.29
N THR A 16 -10.89 -20.21 0.35
CA THR A 16 -12.13 -19.89 1.06
C THR A 16 -11.87 -19.20 2.39
N LYS A 17 -10.61 -19.22 2.86
CA LYS A 17 -10.18 -18.65 4.13
C LYS A 17 -9.50 -17.30 3.91
N LYS A 18 -9.53 -16.45 4.92
CA LYS A 18 -8.79 -15.17 4.99
C LYS A 18 -7.73 -15.23 6.09
N GLY A 19 -6.92 -14.18 6.17
CA GLY A 19 -5.86 -14.09 7.17
C GLY A 19 -4.77 -15.14 6.96
N HIS A 20 -4.16 -15.61 8.04
CA HIS A 20 -3.07 -16.59 8.01
C HIS A 20 -3.44 -17.87 7.27
N ALA A 21 -4.64 -18.42 7.52
CA ALA A 21 -5.11 -19.62 6.84
C ALA A 21 -5.34 -19.46 5.34
N GLY A 22 -5.40 -18.22 4.84
CA GLY A 22 -5.46 -17.92 3.41
C GLY A 22 -4.07 -17.77 2.77
N VAL A 23 -3.03 -17.52 3.57
CA VAL A 23 -1.64 -17.42 3.13
C VAL A 23 -0.93 -18.78 3.13
N GLU A 24 -1.40 -19.71 3.97
CA GLU A 24 -0.87 -21.08 4.07
C GLU A 24 -0.82 -21.75 2.69
N GLY A 25 0.30 -22.37 2.37
CA GLY A 25 0.56 -23.01 1.07
C GLY A 25 0.87 -22.05 -0.09
N THR A 26 0.86 -20.74 0.15
CA THR A 26 1.26 -19.76 -0.87
C THR A 26 2.75 -19.43 -0.80
N PRO A 27 3.35 -18.89 -1.88
CA PRO A 27 4.75 -18.44 -1.84
C PRO A 27 5.04 -17.39 -0.75
N ALA A 28 4.05 -16.63 -0.31
CA ALA A 28 4.22 -15.61 0.72
C ALA A 28 4.50 -16.21 2.11
N GLU A 29 4.03 -17.45 2.39
CA GLU A 29 4.17 -18.09 3.69
C GLU A 29 5.62 -18.21 4.17
N ASN A 30 6.51 -18.62 3.28
CA ASN A 30 7.94 -18.84 3.59
C ASN A 30 8.86 -17.79 2.94
N TYR A 31 8.28 -16.70 2.42
CA TYR A 31 9.07 -15.68 1.77
C TYR A 31 9.87 -14.86 2.77
N GLN A 32 11.18 -14.68 2.49
CA GLN A 32 12.12 -13.99 3.37
C GLN A 32 12.55 -12.61 2.83
N GLY A 33 11.93 -12.16 1.75
CA GLY A 33 12.24 -10.87 1.14
C GLY A 33 11.22 -9.79 1.48
N ILE A 34 11.31 -8.66 0.78
CA ILE A 34 10.43 -7.50 0.96
C ILE A 34 9.07 -7.78 0.32
N LEU A 35 8.00 -7.61 1.07
CA LEU A 35 6.63 -7.72 0.57
C LEU A 35 6.06 -6.34 0.23
N VAL A 36 5.48 -6.23 -0.96
CA VAL A 36 4.69 -5.06 -1.37
C VAL A 36 3.22 -5.43 -1.36
N HIS A 37 2.46 -4.85 -0.44
CA HIS A 37 1.07 -5.25 -0.21
C HIS A 37 0.18 -4.05 0.17
N ASP A 38 -1.13 -4.25 0.17
CA ASP A 38 -2.06 -3.31 0.78
C ASP A 38 -1.98 -3.38 2.32
N HIS A 39 -2.80 -2.60 3.01
CA HIS A 39 -2.80 -2.59 4.48
C HIS A 39 -3.50 -3.83 5.09
N GLU A 40 -3.35 -5.01 4.51
CA GLU A 40 -3.81 -6.27 5.12
C GLU A 40 -2.81 -6.69 6.20
N LEU A 41 -3.24 -6.63 7.45
CA LEU A 41 -2.40 -6.84 8.64
C LEU A 41 -1.72 -8.21 8.67
N THR A 42 -2.33 -9.20 8.05
CA THR A 42 -1.77 -10.56 7.96
C THR A 42 -0.39 -10.58 7.33
N PHE A 43 -0.16 -9.78 6.28
CA PHE A 43 1.11 -9.78 5.54
C PHE A 43 2.29 -9.25 6.35
N TYR A 44 2.07 -8.46 7.38
CA TYR A 44 3.14 -8.01 8.28
C TYR A 44 3.79 -9.12 9.12
N ASN A 45 3.25 -10.34 9.08
CA ASN A 45 3.82 -11.50 9.75
C ASN A 45 4.71 -12.35 8.83
N TYR A 46 4.87 -11.95 7.57
CA TYR A 46 5.64 -12.67 6.55
C TYR A 46 6.66 -11.72 5.92
N GLY A 47 7.72 -12.28 5.33
CA GLY A 47 8.80 -11.48 4.73
C GLY A 47 9.74 -10.86 5.77
N SER A 48 10.70 -10.08 5.29
CA SER A 48 11.68 -9.37 6.14
C SER A 48 11.31 -7.89 6.33
N ASP A 49 10.80 -7.26 5.28
CA ASP A 49 10.43 -5.85 5.25
C ASP A 49 9.15 -5.64 4.43
N HIS A 50 8.53 -4.48 4.58
CA HIS A 50 7.24 -4.21 3.99
C HIS A 50 7.21 -2.86 3.28
N GLN A 51 6.64 -2.82 2.08
CA GLN A 51 6.19 -1.61 1.42
C GLN A 51 4.67 -1.64 1.34
N GLU A 52 3.98 -0.74 2.04
CA GLU A 52 2.56 -0.55 1.80
C GLU A 52 2.32 0.07 0.42
N CYS A 53 1.34 -0.46 -0.30
CA CYS A 53 0.95 0.06 -1.60
C CYS A 53 0.46 1.50 -1.52
N LEU A 54 1.22 2.44 -2.04
CA LEU A 54 0.86 3.86 -1.99
C LEU A 54 -0.37 4.22 -2.83
N ALA A 55 -0.77 3.39 -3.79
CA ALA A 55 -2.04 3.59 -4.49
C ALA A 55 -3.24 3.44 -3.55
N HIS A 56 -3.17 2.51 -2.59
CA HIS A 56 -4.19 2.37 -1.55
C HIS A 56 -4.14 3.52 -0.54
N VAL A 57 -2.94 3.93 -0.11
CA VAL A 57 -2.77 5.09 0.77
C VAL A 57 -3.36 6.35 0.15
N LEU A 58 -3.09 6.61 -1.13
CA LEU A 58 -3.67 7.75 -1.87
C LEU A 58 -5.21 7.67 -1.94
N ARG A 59 -5.78 6.47 -2.11
CA ARG A 59 -7.24 6.29 -2.08
C ARG A 59 -7.83 6.63 -0.72
N TYR A 60 -7.24 6.15 0.37
CA TYR A 60 -7.69 6.47 1.72
C TYR A 60 -7.56 7.97 2.05
N LEU A 61 -6.49 8.61 1.60
CA LEU A 61 -6.33 10.06 1.73
C LEU A 61 -7.42 10.82 0.95
N LYS A 62 -7.76 10.35 -0.25
CA LYS A 62 -8.83 10.94 -1.05
C LYS A 62 -10.20 10.81 -0.37
N ASP A 63 -10.49 9.65 0.22
CA ASP A 63 -11.71 9.43 0.99
C ASP A 63 -11.75 10.38 2.22
N SER A 64 -10.62 10.55 2.93
CA SER A 64 -10.51 11.52 4.03
C SER A 64 -10.75 12.95 3.56
N MET A 65 -10.21 13.36 2.41
CA MET A 65 -10.43 14.70 1.83
C MET A 65 -11.93 14.97 1.56
N GLN A 66 -12.67 13.96 1.14
CA GLN A 66 -14.10 14.09 0.84
C GLN A 66 -14.94 14.17 2.12
N ASN A 67 -14.57 13.45 3.15
CA ASN A 67 -15.31 13.37 4.40
C ASN A 67 -14.92 14.45 5.42
N GLU A 68 -13.74 15.05 5.26
CA GLU A 68 -13.14 15.99 6.21
C GLU A 68 -12.69 17.28 5.49
N ALA A 69 -13.59 17.91 4.76
CA ALA A 69 -13.26 19.06 3.91
C ALA A 69 -12.60 20.23 4.67
N ASN A 70 -12.84 20.35 5.98
CA ASN A 70 -12.24 21.38 6.83
C ASN A 70 -10.80 21.06 7.27
N LEU A 71 -10.38 19.81 7.12
CA LEU A 71 -9.04 19.36 7.51
C LEU A 71 -8.15 19.21 6.28
N THR A 72 -7.19 20.09 6.13
CA THR A 72 -6.35 20.15 4.90
C THR A 72 -5.15 19.20 4.92
N TRP A 73 -4.90 18.48 6.03
CA TRP A 73 -3.73 17.62 6.16
C TRP A 73 -3.72 16.48 5.14
N SER A 74 -4.87 15.84 4.93
CA SER A 74 -5.01 14.73 3.98
C SER A 74 -4.77 15.19 2.54
N THR A 75 -5.21 16.38 2.17
CA THR A 75 -4.94 17.00 0.86
C THR A 75 -3.43 17.25 0.67
N LYS A 76 -2.77 17.82 1.68
CA LYS A 76 -1.32 18.07 1.64
C LYS A 76 -0.52 16.78 1.58
N MET A 77 -0.90 15.78 2.39
CA MET A 77 -0.25 14.48 2.40
C MET A 77 -0.47 13.72 1.08
N HIS A 78 -1.68 13.75 0.52
CA HIS A 78 -1.97 13.15 -0.78
C HIS A 78 -1.07 13.72 -1.87
N ARG A 79 -0.97 15.05 -1.95
CA ARG A 79 -0.08 15.73 -2.89
C ARG A 79 1.38 15.34 -2.69
N PHE A 80 1.83 15.34 -1.46
CA PHE A 80 3.20 14.98 -1.09
C PHE A 80 3.55 13.53 -1.49
N ILE A 81 2.67 12.57 -1.24
CA ILE A 81 2.89 11.18 -1.68
C ILE A 81 2.99 11.09 -3.21
N GLN A 82 2.16 11.84 -3.96
CA GLN A 82 2.28 11.90 -5.42
C GLN A 82 3.61 12.51 -5.85
N GLU A 83 4.05 13.59 -5.20
CA GLU A 83 5.34 14.25 -5.48
C GLU A 83 6.53 13.30 -5.29
N ILE A 84 6.57 12.53 -4.20
CA ILE A 84 7.69 11.60 -3.93
C ILE A 84 7.67 10.38 -4.88
N ILE A 85 6.49 9.89 -5.27
CA ILE A 85 6.38 8.85 -6.31
C ILE A 85 6.90 9.39 -7.65
N HIS A 86 6.48 10.58 -8.05
CA HIS A 86 6.95 11.21 -9.27
C HIS A 86 8.47 11.45 -9.24
N TYR A 87 8.98 11.99 -8.15
CA TYR A 87 10.41 12.21 -7.93
C TYR A 87 11.18 10.89 -8.09
N ARG A 88 10.75 9.82 -7.42
CA ARG A 88 11.38 8.50 -7.53
C ARG A 88 11.40 7.98 -8.98
N ASN A 89 10.32 8.19 -9.72
CA ASN A 89 10.20 7.76 -11.12
C ASN A 89 11.02 8.61 -12.10
N SER A 90 11.45 9.82 -11.72
CA SER A 90 12.31 10.68 -12.52
C SER A 90 13.81 10.38 -12.35
N ILE A 91 14.15 9.54 -11.37
CA ILE A 91 15.55 9.15 -11.10
C ILE A 91 15.90 7.94 -11.98
N GLU A 92 17.09 7.98 -12.59
CA GLU A 92 17.57 6.88 -13.42
C GLU A 92 17.69 5.56 -12.64
N PRO A 93 17.31 4.42 -13.25
CA PRO A 93 17.48 3.12 -12.64
C PRO A 93 18.94 2.85 -12.22
N GLY A 94 19.13 2.40 -11.00
CA GLY A 94 20.46 2.11 -10.44
C GLY A 94 21.11 3.29 -9.70
N SER A 95 20.50 4.48 -9.75
CA SER A 95 20.91 5.61 -8.91
C SER A 95 20.46 5.41 -7.45
N VAL A 96 21.09 6.15 -6.55
CA VAL A 96 20.74 6.20 -5.12
C VAL A 96 20.27 7.62 -4.80
N ILE A 97 19.19 7.74 -4.04
CA ILE A 97 18.76 9.05 -3.54
C ILE A 97 19.74 9.50 -2.46
N ASP A 98 20.17 10.77 -2.56
CA ASP A 98 21.04 11.37 -1.55
C ASP A 98 20.39 11.34 -0.17
N GLU A 99 21.19 11.02 0.86
CA GLU A 99 20.74 10.92 2.24
C GLU A 99 20.11 12.22 2.77
N ALA A 100 20.64 13.36 2.36
CA ALA A 100 20.05 14.66 2.73
C ALA A 100 18.63 14.81 2.15
N LYS A 101 18.41 14.34 0.92
CA LYS A 101 17.07 14.34 0.30
C LYS A 101 16.12 13.38 0.95
N LEU A 102 16.59 12.20 1.35
CA LEU A 102 15.77 11.24 2.12
C LEU A 102 15.32 11.85 3.45
N LYS A 103 16.24 12.45 4.20
CA LYS A 103 15.93 13.15 5.45
C LYS A 103 14.94 14.32 5.26
N GLU A 104 15.09 15.11 4.19
CA GLU A 104 14.13 16.15 3.84
C GLU A 104 12.71 15.58 3.63
N ILE A 105 12.60 14.47 2.90
CA ILE A 105 11.34 13.80 2.63
C ILE A 105 10.72 13.26 3.93
N GLU A 106 11.50 12.59 4.76
CA GLU A 106 11.07 12.05 6.06
C GLU A 106 10.61 13.16 7.01
N GLN A 107 11.36 14.27 7.05
CA GLN A 107 10.99 15.43 7.85
C GLN A 107 9.65 16.03 7.35
N LYS A 108 9.50 16.23 6.04
CA LYS A 108 8.25 16.76 5.47
C LYS A 108 7.06 15.84 5.75
N TYR A 109 7.25 14.52 5.67
CA TYR A 109 6.23 13.54 6.05
C TYR A 109 5.81 13.70 7.51
N THR A 110 6.78 13.80 8.41
CA THR A 110 6.57 13.99 9.86
C THR A 110 5.84 15.31 10.16
N ASP A 111 6.22 16.40 9.49
CA ASP A 111 5.60 17.72 9.67
C ASP A 111 4.14 17.73 9.22
N LEU A 112 3.83 17.01 8.13
CA LEU A 112 2.45 16.84 7.68
C LEU A 112 1.61 16.04 8.68
N LEU A 113 2.18 15.00 9.31
CA LEU A 113 1.51 14.27 10.37
C LEU A 113 1.35 15.12 11.64
N LYS A 114 2.31 15.97 11.96
CA LYS A 114 2.18 16.93 13.06
C LYS A 114 1.02 17.90 12.82
N THR A 115 0.88 18.40 11.58
CA THR A 115 -0.26 19.23 11.20
C THR A 115 -1.60 18.49 11.39
N ALA A 116 -1.65 17.19 11.08
CA ALA A 116 -2.83 16.37 11.33
C ALA A 116 -3.13 16.23 12.82
N ARG A 117 -2.10 15.92 13.63
CA ARG A 117 -2.22 15.80 15.07
C ARG A 117 -2.79 17.08 15.68
N ASP A 118 -2.20 18.22 15.36
CA ASP A 118 -2.60 19.52 15.93
C ASP A 118 -4.07 19.87 15.57
N LYS A 119 -4.53 19.44 14.40
CA LYS A 119 -5.94 19.57 13.98
C LYS A 119 -6.87 18.65 14.77
N TYR A 120 -6.53 17.38 14.92
CA TYR A 120 -7.35 16.42 15.67
C TYR A 120 -7.33 16.67 17.18
N ASP A 121 -6.26 17.27 17.73
CA ASP A 121 -6.21 17.72 19.12
C ASP A 121 -7.15 18.91 19.36
N TYR A 122 -7.30 19.79 18.36
CA TYR A 122 -8.21 20.94 18.41
C TYR A 122 -9.67 20.56 18.11
N GLU A 123 -9.88 19.72 17.09
CA GLU A 123 -11.18 19.18 16.70
C GLU A 123 -11.17 17.67 16.86
N PRO A 124 -11.53 17.12 18.02
CA PRO A 124 -11.53 15.68 18.24
C PRO A 124 -12.39 14.95 17.21
N PRO A 125 -11.99 13.78 16.73
CA PRO A 125 -12.69 13.07 15.66
C PRO A 125 -14.10 12.70 16.09
N THR A 126 -15.07 13.14 15.30
CA THR A 126 -16.45 12.64 15.37
C THR A 126 -16.55 11.27 14.67
N GLN A 127 -17.71 10.64 14.71
CA GLN A 127 -17.92 9.38 13.99
C GLN A 127 -17.56 9.48 12.48
N TYR A 128 -17.79 10.62 11.85
CA TYR A 128 -17.46 10.86 10.45
C TYR A 128 -15.95 11.05 10.19
N TYR A 129 -15.23 11.60 11.16
CA TYR A 129 -13.78 11.84 11.05
C TYR A 129 -12.93 10.67 11.52
N MET A 130 -13.54 9.63 12.10
CA MET A 130 -12.81 8.49 12.65
C MET A 130 -11.92 7.80 11.61
N ASN A 131 -12.36 7.72 10.36
CA ASN A 131 -11.59 7.10 9.28
C ASN A 131 -10.31 7.88 8.97
N GLY A 132 -10.38 9.21 8.89
CA GLY A 132 -9.21 10.06 8.69
C GLY A 132 -8.28 10.06 9.88
N TYR A 133 -8.79 10.10 11.09
CA TYR A 133 -8.01 9.97 12.31
C TYR A 133 -7.27 8.63 12.38
N ASN A 134 -7.95 7.54 12.08
CA ASN A 134 -7.34 6.21 12.03
C ASN A 134 -6.28 6.12 10.94
N LEU A 135 -6.52 6.74 9.77
CA LEU A 135 -5.53 6.85 8.70
C LEU A 135 -4.29 7.62 9.17
N TYR A 136 -4.47 8.77 9.80
CA TYR A 136 -3.37 9.56 10.39
C TYR A 136 -2.51 8.72 11.35
N LYS A 137 -3.14 8.02 12.30
CA LYS A 137 -2.44 7.15 13.27
C LYS A 137 -1.67 6.03 12.57
N ARG A 138 -2.30 5.39 11.57
CA ARG A 138 -1.68 4.34 10.77
C ARG A 138 -0.48 4.87 9.99
N MET A 139 -0.60 6.01 9.34
CA MET A 139 0.48 6.62 8.59
C MET A 139 1.68 6.96 9.48
N GLY A 140 1.45 7.42 10.70
CA GLY A 140 2.51 7.65 11.68
C GLY A 140 3.23 6.36 12.09
N LYS A 141 2.46 5.28 12.31
CA LYS A 141 3.02 3.97 12.68
C LYS A 141 3.83 3.34 11.55
N ASN A 142 3.37 3.49 10.30
CA ASN A 142 3.90 2.76 9.14
C ASN A 142 4.70 3.65 8.18
N MET A 143 5.21 4.78 8.65
CA MET A 143 5.99 5.72 7.82
C MET A 143 7.13 5.02 7.08
N ALA A 144 7.91 4.17 7.76
CA ALA A 144 9.00 3.41 7.15
C ALA A 144 8.51 2.53 5.99
N ASN A 145 7.34 1.89 6.17
CA ASN A 145 6.72 1.03 5.16
C ASN A 145 6.11 1.81 3.98
N HIS A 146 5.84 3.11 4.17
CA HIS A 146 5.42 3.98 3.08
C HIS A 146 6.60 4.53 2.27
N LEU A 147 7.79 4.63 2.86
CA LEU A 147 8.96 5.26 2.27
C LEU A 147 10.05 4.27 1.83
N LEU A 148 9.88 2.96 2.07
CA LEU A 148 10.88 1.95 1.76
C LEU A 148 11.31 1.97 0.27
N PHE A 149 10.40 2.24 -0.65
CA PHE A 149 10.66 2.34 -2.10
C PHE A 149 11.66 3.46 -2.47
N LEU A 150 11.88 4.44 -1.59
CA LEU A 150 12.88 5.49 -1.75
C LEU A 150 14.28 5.01 -1.34
N HIS A 151 14.34 4.13 -0.33
CA HIS A 151 15.59 3.55 0.18
C HIS A 151 16.05 2.32 -0.62
N ASN A 152 15.12 1.64 -1.29
CA ASN A 152 15.42 0.46 -2.09
C ASN A 152 14.75 0.55 -3.48
N PHE A 153 15.55 0.82 -4.50
CA PHE A 153 15.08 1.00 -5.87
C PHE A 153 14.52 -0.26 -6.55
N LYS A 154 14.73 -1.43 -5.96
CA LYS A 154 14.08 -2.68 -6.41
C LYS A 154 12.63 -2.80 -5.91
N VAL A 155 12.25 -1.99 -4.94
CA VAL A 155 10.91 -2.01 -4.35
C VAL A 155 10.02 -1.01 -5.08
N PRO A 156 8.91 -1.43 -5.70
CA PRO A 156 7.96 -0.51 -6.31
C PRO A 156 7.11 0.20 -5.23
N ALA A 157 6.70 1.42 -5.50
CA ALA A 157 5.82 2.20 -4.62
C ALA A 157 4.40 1.61 -4.50
N THR A 158 4.00 0.75 -5.43
CA THR A 158 2.65 0.19 -5.52
C THR A 158 2.67 -1.28 -5.92
N ASN A 159 1.61 -2.01 -5.57
CA ASN A 159 1.38 -3.39 -6.04
C ASN A 159 0.52 -3.45 -7.32
N ASN A 160 0.48 -2.37 -8.10
CA ASN A 160 -0.36 -2.25 -9.29
C ASN A 160 -0.16 -3.40 -10.30
N GLU A 161 1.05 -3.96 -10.39
CA GLU A 161 1.34 -5.09 -11.27
C GLU A 161 0.55 -6.33 -10.85
N ALA A 162 0.61 -6.70 -9.58
CA ALA A 162 -0.17 -7.82 -9.04
C ALA A 162 -1.68 -7.60 -9.19
N GLU A 163 -2.17 -6.37 -8.96
CA GLU A 163 -3.57 -6.03 -9.19
C GLU A 163 -3.98 -6.12 -10.65
N ARG A 164 -3.12 -5.69 -11.58
CA ARG A 164 -3.35 -5.77 -13.02
C ARG A 164 -3.51 -7.23 -13.45
N LEU A 165 -2.65 -8.11 -12.96
CA LEU A 165 -2.71 -9.55 -13.21
C LEU A 165 -4.00 -10.16 -12.66
N LEU A 166 -4.38 -9.80 -11.43
CA LEU A 166 -5.64 -10.26 -10.84
C LEU A 166 -6.87 -9.79 -11.63
N ARG A 167 -6.87 -8.56 -12.16
CA ARG A 167 -7.96 -8.07 -13.02
C ARG A 167 -8.07 -8.85 -14.32
N GLY A 168 -6.94 -9.25 -14.92
CA GLY A 168 -6.92 -10.12 -16.10
C GLY A 168 -7.59 -11.47 -15.82
N TYR A 169 -7.28 -12.08 -14.69
CA TYR A 169 -7.90 -13.32 -14.23
C TYR A 169 -9.41 -13.14 -14.00
N LYS A 170 -9.84 -12.10 -13.29
CA LYS A 170 -11.26 -11.80 -13.06
C LYS A 170 -12.05 -11.55 -14.35
N ARG A 171 -11.45 -10.93 -15.37
CA ARG A 171 -12.09 -10.77 -16.69
C ARG A 171 -12.31 -12.11 -17.38
N LYS A 172 -11.32 -13.00 -17.37
CA LYS A 172 -11.47 -14.36 -17.90
C LYS A 172 -12.56 -15.13 -17.16
N GLN A 173 -12.62 -15.00 -15.84
CA GLN A 173 -13.67 -15.59 -15.03
C GLN A 173 -15.07 -15.10 -15.44
N ALA A 174 -15.24 -13.80 -15.67
CA ALA A 174 -16.52 -13.21 -16.10
C ALA A 174 -16.91 -13.66 -17.53
N GLN A 175 -15.94 -13.83 -18.43
CA GLN A 175 -16.16 -14.29 -19.80
C GLN A 175 -16.48 -15.80 -19.88
N ALA A 176 -15.95 -16.61 -18.97
CA ALA A 176 -16.15 -18.07 -18.94
C ALA A 176 -17.52 -18.49 -18.37
N VAL A 177 -18.48 -17.56 -18.24
CA VAL A 177 -19.87 -17.81 -17.80
C VAL A 177 -19.95 -18.69 -16.56
N SER A 178 -19.23 -18.31 -15.53
CA SER A 178 -19.20 -18.87 -14.19
C SER A 178 -18.30 -20.09 -13.97
N PHE A 179 -17.29 -19.88 -13.17
CA PHE A 179 -16.79 -20.97 -12.32
C PHE A 179 -17.92 -21.37 -11.36
N ARG A 180 -18.56 -22.49 -11.61
CA ARG A 180 -19.74 -22.92 -10.85
C ARG A 180 -19.38 -23.54 -9.50
N SER A 181 -18.10 -23.86 -9.28
CA SER A 181 -17.60 -24.40 -8.02
C SER A 181 -16.19 -23.90 -7.75
N PHE A 182 -15.74 -24.00 -6.50
CA PHE A 182 -14.38 -23.67 -6.12
C PHE A 182 -13.35 -24.54 -6.88
N GLU A 183 -13.65 -25.80 -7.12
CA GLU A 183 -12.82 -26.75 -7.85
C GLU A 183 -12.56 -26.29 -9.30
N SER A 184 -13.50 -25.60 -9.93
CA SER A 184 -13.32 -25.05 -11.29
C SER A 184 -12.41 -23.82 -11.35
N ILE A 185 -11.91 -23.34 -10.22
CA ILE A 185 -10.94 -22.25 -10.14
C ILE A 185 -9.50 -22.80 -10.08
N GLU A 186 -9.33 -24.01 -9.57
CA GLU A 186 -8.03 -24.68 -9.39
C GLU A 186 -7.53 -25.39 -10.65
N ASN A 187 -8.40 -25.69 -11.61
CA ASN A 187 -8.09 -26.27 -12.92
C ASN A 187 -7.98 -25.19 -14.00
#